data_52542968b03b29255332871c568cdadf
#
_entry.id   52542968b03b29255332871c568cdadf
#
_cell.length_a   1.000
_cell.length_b   1.000
_cell.length_c   1.000
_cell.angle_alpha   90.00
_cell.angle_beta   90.00
_cell.angle_gamma   90.00
#
_symmetry.space_group_name_H-M   'P 1'
#
loop_
_entity.id
_entity.type
_entity.pdbx_description
1 polymer ?
#
loop_
_entity_poly.entity_id
_entity_poly.type
_entity_poly.pdbx_seq_one_letter_code
_entity_poly.pdbx_strand_id
1 'polypeptide(L)'
;MTALEERRDRLRHLLALAPALIVLAALFAYPLLGIVMRSVYKSGYTLDLYRQIFRVPVYLQVLGATFKVSAIVTLVCLLLGYPLAYVLVTRRPRTAQLLMIIIVLPFFTSIIVRTYAWMVLLGRNGIVNQYLMALHLTDAPLPLLYNQAGVVIGMTYVLLPYMVLTVYSVMRGIDPGLVRAAHSLGASRLQAFRRVFLPLSLPGIAGGTLLVFILSLGFFITPALMGGPGDMMIAMLIEREVEITLNWAFASALAVVLLALTLVGFVGYNHIVRLERVFEGRG
;
A
#
# COMPACT_ATOMS: atom_id res chain seq x y z
N MET A 1 35.11 5.93 -29.60
CA MET A 1 34.25 4.72 -29.65
C MET A 1 33.40 4.82 -30.89
N THR A 2 33.45 3.83 -31.75
CA THR A 2 32.68 3.83 -33.00
C THR A 2 31.22 3.40 -32.70
N ALA A 3 30.27 3.88 -33.50
CA ALA A 3 28.84 3.51 -33.35
C ALA A 3 28.60 1.98 -33.39
N LEU A 4 29.52 1.23 -33.93
CA LEU A 4 29.52 -0.24 -33.98
C LEU A 4 29.94 -0.86 -32.64
N GLU A 5 30.86 -0.27 -31.90
CA GLU A 5 31.26 -0.72 -30.57
C GLU A 5 30.11 -0.50 -29.56
N GLU A 6 29.44 0.63 -29.61
CA GLU A 6 28.29 0.97 -28.78
C GLU A 6 27.09 0.03 -29.03
N ARG A 7 26.83 -0.34 -30.28
CA ARG A 7 25.83 -1.35 -30.64
C ARG A 7 26.19 -2.75 -30.13
N ARG A 8 27.46 -3.13 -30.21
CA ARG A 8 27.96 -4.44 -29.78
C ARG A 8 27.89 -4.57 -28.25
N ASP A 9 28.20 -3.51 -27.52
CA ASP A 9 28.10 -3.50 -26.06
C ASP A 9 26.64 -3.52 -25.59
N ARG A 10 25.74 -2.78 -26.25
CA ARG A 10 24.29 -2.89 -25.99
C ARG A 10 23.76 -4.30 -26.26
N LEU A 11 24.19 -4.97 -27.32
CA LEU A 11 23.79 -6.34 -27.61
C LEU A 11 24.28 -7.32 -26.53
N ARG A 12 25.54 -7.18 -26.09
CA ARG A 12 26.11 -8.00 -25.00
C ARG A 12 25.36 -7.80 -23.70
N HIS A 13 25.01 -6.58 -23.34
CA HIS A 13 24.19 -6.29 -22.15
C HIS A 13 22.76 -6.88 -22.27
N LEU A 14 22.14 -6.77 -23.43
CA LEU A 14 20.82 -7.39 -23.68
C LEU A 14 20.88 -8.92 -23.62
N LEU A 15 21.92 -9.55 -24.19
CA LEU A 15 22.11 -11.00 -24.10
C LEU A 15 22.37 -11.48 -22.66
N ALA A 16 23.12 -10.70 -21.88
CA ALA A 16 23.33 -11.00 -20.46
C ALA A 16 22.06 -10.87 -19.63
N LEU A 17 21.16 -9.95 -20.00
CA LEU A 17 19.85 -9.77 -19.35
C LEU A 17 18.77 -10.74 -19.87
N ALA A 18 18.97 -11.33 -21.05
CA ALA A 18 17.96 -12.17 -21.71
C ALA A 18 17.43 -13.32 -20.83
N PRO A 19 18.26 -14.09 -20.09
CA PRO A 19 17.74 -15.15 -19.22
C PRO A 19 16.79 -14.62 -18.16
N ALA A 20 17.14 -13.51 -17.52
CA ALA A 20 16.29 -12.89 -16.51
C ALA A 20 14.98 -12.35 -17.10
N LEU A 21 15.05 -11.71 -18.28
CA LEU A 21 13.87 -11.21 -18.98
C LEU A 21 12.94 -12.33 -19.44
N ILE A 22 13.48 -13.46 -19.91
CA ILE A 22 12.70 -14.64 -20.32
C ILE A 22 11.97 -15.23 -19.10
N VAL A 23 12.66 -15.38 -17.97
CA VAL A 23 12.04 -15.87 -16.73
C VAL A 23 10.94 -14.92 -16.25
N LEU A 24 11.19 -13.62 -16.25
CA LEU A 24 10.18 -12.60 -15.90
C LEU A 24 8.98 -12.67 -16.86
N ALA A 25 9.21 -12.75 -18.16
CA ALA A 25 8.12 -12.86 -19.14
C ALA A 25 7.31 -14.14 -18.94
N ALA A 26 7.97 -15.27 -18.71
CA ALA A 26 7.28 -16.55 -18.48
C ALA A 26 6.48 -16.58 -17.17
N LEU A 27 7.02 -16.02 -16.08
CA LEU A 27 6.38 -16.08 -14.77
C LEU A 27 5.36 -14.98 -14.52
N PHE A 28 5.49 -13.82 -15.17
CA PHE A 28 4.60 -12.68 -14.98
C PHE A 28 3.75 -12.35 -16.19
N ALA A 29 4.37 -12.16 -17.37
CA ALA A 29 3.62 -11.71 -18.54
C ALA A 29 2.68 -12.81 -19.06
N TYR A 30 3.11 -14.06 -19.10
CA TYR A 30 2.28 -15.17 -19.58
C TYR A 30 1.04 -15.42 -18.71
N PRO A 31 1.11 -15.53 -17.36
CA PRO A 31 -0.08 -15.67 -16.52
C PRO A 31 -0.98 -14.43 -16.59
N LEU A 32 -0.40 -13.22 -16.63
CA LEU A 32 -1.16 -11.98 -16.74
C LEU A 32 -1.96 -11.91 -18.04
N LEU A 33 -1.33 -12.26 -19.18
CA LEU A 33 -2.02 -12.36 -20.46
C LEU A 33 -3.12 -13.44 -20.42
N GLY A 34 -2.87 -14.57 -19.72
CA GLY A 34 -3.88 -15.60 -19.49
C GLY A 34 -5.11 -15.08 -18.76
N ILE A 35 -4.93 -14.25 -17.74
CA ILE A 35 -6.02 -13.59 -17.02
C ILE A 35 -6.78 -12.63 -17.96
N VAL A 36 -6.05 -11.79 -18.71
CA VAL A 36 -6.69 -10.87 -19.68
C VAL A 36 -7.47 -11.64 -20.75
N MET A 37 -6.93 -12.73 -21.29
CA MET A 37 -7.65 -13.55 -22.27
C MET A 37 -8.91 -14.19 -21.69
N ARG A 38 -8.84 -14.75 -20.49
CA ARG A 38 -10.00 -15.34 -19.80
C ARG A 38 -11.06 -14.33 -19.46
N SER A 39 -10.71 -13.06 -19.21
CA SER A 39 -11.64 -12.00 -18.89
C SER A 39 -12.55 -11.60 -20.08
N VAL A 40 -12.14 -11.89 -21.31
CA VAL A 40 -12.90 -11.61 -22.54
C VAL A 40 -13.43 -12.87 -23.21
N TYR A 41 -13.14 -14.07 -22.67
CA TYR A 41 -13.54 -15.35 -23.22
C TYR A 41 -14.37 -16.16 -22.22
N LYS A 42 -15.66 -16.38 -22.51
CA LYS A 42 -16.55 -17.23 -21.70
C LYS A 42 -17.00 -18.47 -22.50
N SER A 43 -17.74 -18.30 -23.56
CA SER A 43 -18.14 -19.31 -24.58
C SER A 43 -17.89 -18.78 -25.99
N GLY A 44 -17.11 -17.71 -26.10
CA GLY A 44 -16.73 -16.88 -27.23
C GLY A 44 -16.19 -15.57 -26.71
N TYR A 45 -15.62 -14.75 -27.60
CA TYR A 45 -15.16 -13.40 -27.23
C TYR A 45 -16.34 -12.50 -26.92
N THR A 46 -16.40 -11.99 -25.67
CA THR A 46 -17.50 -11.14 -25.21
C THR A 46 -17.03 -10.11 -24.18
N LEU A 47 -17.68 -8.96 -24.16
CA LEU A 47 -17.51 -7.94 -23.15
C LEU A 47 -18.65 -7.93 -22.10
N ASP A 48 -19.53 -8.94 -22.11
CA ASP A 48 -20.68 -8.99 -21.21
C ASP A 48 -20.27 -9.08 -19.73
N LEU A 49 -19.13 -9.69 -19.43
CA LEU A 49 -18.58 -9.73 -18.07
C LEU A 49 -18.28 -8.32 -17.55
N TYR A 50 -17.70 -7.48 -18.39
CA TYR A 50 -17.44 -6.08 -18.05
C TYR A 50 -18.74 -5.28 -17.94
N ARG A 51 -19.69 -5.47 -18.85
CA ARG A 51 -21.03 -4.85 -18.77
C ARG A 51 -21.73 -5.25 -17.46
N GLN A 52 -21.61 -6.50 -17.03
CA GLN A 52 -22.15 -6.97 -15.75
C GLN A 52 -21.54 -6.21 -14.57
N ILE A 53 -20.20 -6.01 -14.52
CA ILE A 53 -19.54 -5.27 -13.47
C ILE A 53 -20.09 -3.84 -13.34
N PHE A 54 -20.32 -3.16 -14.48
CA PHE A 54 -20.79 -1.77 -14.47
C PHE A 54 -22.32 -1.63 -14.36
N ARG A 55 -23.10 -2.65 -14.69
CA ARG A 55 -24.57 -2.62 -14.60
C ARG A 55 -25.10 -3.02 -13.23
N VAL A 56 -24.41 -3.91 -12.53
CA VAL A 56 -24.85 -4.41 -11.23
C VAL A 56 -24.26 -3.55 -10.12
N PRO A 57 -25.07 -2.77 -9.38
CA PRO A 57 -24.57 -1.77 -8.43
C PRO A 57 -23.64 -2.34 -7.34
N VAL A 58 -23.84 -3.60 -6.94
CA VAL A 58 -23.03 -4.25 -5.89
C VAL A 58 -21.55 -4.26 -6.24
N TYR A 59 -21.18 -4.52 -7.49
CA TYR A 59 -19.75 -4.55 -7.87
C TYR A 59 -19.09 -3.18 -7.81
N LEU A 60 -19.82 -2.14 -8.18
CA LEU A 60 -19.34 -0.75 -8.04
C LEU A 60 -19.23 -0.34 -6.56
N GLN A 61 -20.15 -0.80 -5.72
CA GLN A 61 -20.09 -0.57 -4.27
C GLN A 61 -18.86 -1.24 -3.67
N VAL A 62 -18.56 -2.49 -4.03
CA VAL A 62 -17.37 -3.22 -3.57
C VAL A 62 -16.08 -2.55 -4.07
N LEU A 63 -16.03 -2.09 -5.31
CA LEU A 63 -14.92 -1.28 -5.82
C LEU A 63 -14.76 0.01 -5.02
N GLY A 64 -15.84 0.76 -4.83
CA GLY A 64 -15.83 2.00 -4.04
C GLY A 64 -15.40 1.76 -2.59
N ALA A 65 -15.89 0.71 -1.94
CA ALA A 65 -15.48 0.31 -0.60
C ALA A 65 -13.97 -0.02 -0.55
N THR A 66 -13.46 -0.75 -1.55
CA THR A 66 -12.03 -1.08 -1.66
C THR A 66 -11.17 0.18 -1.71
N PHE A 67 -11.49 1.11 -2.60
CA PHE A 67 -10.73 2.37 -2.73
C PHE A 67 -10.84 3.23 -1.47
N LYS A 68 -12.03 3.31 -0.86
CA LYS A 68 -12.28 4.04 0.38
C LYS A 68 -11.43 3.48 1.53
N VAL A 69 -11.50 2.17 1.78
CA VAL A 69 -10.73 1.51 2.85
C VAL A 69 -9.23 1.67 2.61
N SER A 70 -8.77 1.47 1.37
CA SER A 70 -7.36 1.63 0.99
C SER A 70 -6.87 3.06 1.23
N ALA A 71 -7.66 4.07 0.91
CA ALA A 71 -7.33 5.47 1.18
C ALA A 71 -7.24 5.77 2.68
N ILE A 72 -8.21 5.28 3.48
CA ILE A 72 -8.21 5.44 4.94
C ILE A 72 -6.98 4.77 5.55
N VAL A 73 -6.70 3.52 5.21
CA VAL A 73 -5.52 2.78 5.70
C VAL A 73 -4.23 3.50 5.33
N THR A 74 -4.11 3.98 4.09
CA THR A 74 -2.94 4.74 3.63
C THR A 74 -2.76 6.02 4.44
N LEU A 75 -3.83 6.76 4.68
CA LEU A 75 -3.80 7.99 5.48
C LEU A 75 -3.38 7.69 6.93
N VAL A 76 -3.95 6.66 7.54
CA VAL A 76 -3.60 6.26 8.93
C VAL A 76 -2.15 5.79 8.98
N CYS A 77 -1.69 4.98 8.01
CA CYS A 77 -0.28 4.59 7.90
C CYS A 77 0.64 5.79 7.74
N LEU A 78 0.26 6.82 6.99
CA LEU A 78 1.04 8.03 6.84
C LEU A 78 1.10 8.84 8.14
N LEU A 79 -0.05 9.04 8.79
CA LEU A 79 -0.14 9.80 10.05
C LEU A 79 0.67 9.16 11.18
N LEU A 80 0.72 7.83 11.25
CA LEU A 80 1.51 7.10 12.24
C LEU A 80 2.96 6.87 11.77
N GLY A 81 3.14 6.54 10.51
CA GLY A 81 4.43 6.16 9.94
C GLY A 81 5.40 7.33 9.76
N TYR A 82 4.90 8.51 9.38
CA TYR A 82 5.75 9.68 9.22
C TYR A 82 6.43 10.12 10.52
N PRO A 83 5.72 10.28 11.66
CA PRO A 83 6.36 10.57 12.94
C PRO A 83 7.34 9.47 13.40
N LEU A 84 7.00 8.20 13.17
CA LEU A 84 7.89 7.08 13.50
C LEU A 84 9.19 7.14 12.67
N ALA A 85 9.09 7.37 11.36
CA ALA A 85 10.24 7.55 10.47
C ALA A 85 11.10 8.75 10.90
N TYR A 86 10.47 9.87 11.26
CA TYR A 86 11.16 11.05 11.77
C TYR A 86 11.92 10.77 13.06
N VAL A 87 11.31 10.04 14.01
CA VAL A 87 11.97 9.60 15.25
C VAL A 87 13.17 8.70 14.94
N LEU A 88 13.04 7.76 14.00
CA LEU A 88 14.15 6.88 13.58
C LEU A 88 15.36 7.65 13.04
N VAL A 89 15.14 8.74 12.31
CA VAL A 89 16.24 9.56 11.74
C VAL A 89 16.86 10.48 12.77
N THR A 90 16.07 11.00 13.73
CA THR A 90 16.53 12.03 14.67
C THR A 90 17.08 11.50 15.99
N ARG A 91 16.78 10.23 16.33
CA ARG A 91 17.22 9.62 17.61
C ARG A 91 18.61 8.99 17.51
N ARG A 92 19.18 8.70 18.69
CA ARG A 92 20.48 8.03 18.83
C ARG A 92 20.46 6.67 18.14
N PRO A 93 21.56 6.21 17.53
CA PRO A 93 21.62 4.97 16.75
C PRO A 93 21.05 3.73 17.46
N ARG A 94 21.33 3.56 18.76
CA ARG A 94 20.81 2.42 19.56
C ARG A 94 19.29 2.42 19.65
N THR A 95 18.68 3.60 19.92
CA THR A 95 17.21 3.75 20.00
C THR A 95 16.59 3.52 18.65
N ALA A 96 17.18 4.06 17.58
CA ALA A 96 16.70 3.86 16.21
C ALA A 96 16.76 2.38 15.81
N GLN A 97 17.82 1.65 16.16
CA GLN A 97 17.91 0.21 15.91
C GLN A 97 16.83 -0.60 16.63
N LEU A 98 16.59 -0.33 17.92
CA LEU A 98 15.52 -1.01 18.67
C LEU A 98 14.14 -0.75 18.07
N LEU A 99 13.82 0.50 17.75
CA LEU A 99 12.56 0.84 17.12
C LEU A 99 12.43 0.19 15.73
N MET A 100 13.51 0.15 14.95
CA MET A 100 13.53 -0.51 13.65
C MET A 100 13.23 -2.01 13.77
N ILE A 101 13.83 -2.70 14.75
CA ILE A 101 13.55 -4.12 15.02
C ILE A 101 12.08 -4.32 15.35
N ILE A 102 11.48 -3.48 16.21
CA ILE A 102 10.07 -3.58 16.58
C ILE A 102 9.17 -3.36 15.36
N ILE A 103 9.50 -2.41 14.48
CA ILE A 103 8.72 -2.11 13.27
C ILE A 103 8.82 -3.24 12.24
N VAL A 104 10.00 -3.86 12.10
CA VAL A 104 10.26 -4.91 11.11
C VAL A 104 9.84 -6.30 11.60
N LEU A 105 9.80 -6.51 12.93
CA LEU A 105 9.44 -7.80 13.54
C LEU A 105 8.16 -8.45 12.96
N PRO A 106 7.08 -7.68 12.67
CA PRO A 106 5.89 -8.24 12.05
C PRO A 106 6.12 -8.94 10.71
N PHE A 107 7.15 -8.59 9.94
CA PHE A 107 7.42 -9.28 8.67
C PHE A 107 7.78 -10.75 8.82
N PHE A 108 8.32 -11.13 9.96
CA PHE A 108 8.74 -12.50 10.26
C PHE A 108 7.62 -13.37 10.86
N THR A 109 6.43 -12.81 11.02
CA THR A 109 5.27 -13.54 11.54
C THR A 109 4.20 -13.75 10.46
N SER A 110 3.50 -14.89 10.52
CA SER A 110 2.39 -15.17 9.60
C SER A 110 1.30 -14.10 9.66
N ILE A 111 0.80 -13.67 8.51
CA ILE A 111 -0.30 -12.70 8.43
C ILE A 111 -1.57 -13.24 9.10
N ILE A 112 -1.84 -14.54 8.98
CA ILE A 112 -3.00 -15.19 9.60
C ILE A 112 -2.88 -15.12 11.12
N VAL A 113 -1.74 -15.51 11.68
CA VAL A 113 -1.50 -15.47 13.13
C VAL A 113 -1.66 -14.06 13.68
N ARG A 114 -1.13 -13.06 12.97
CA ARG A 114 -1.27 -11.64 13.35
C ARG A 114 -2.74 -11.20 13.31
N THR A 115 -3.47 -11.56 12.29
CA THR A 115 -4.88 -11.20 12.16
C THR A 115 -5.71 -11.84 13.27
N TYR A 116 -5.49 -13.12 13.60
CA TYR A 116 -6.14 -13.77 14.74
C TYR A 116 -5.77 -13.11 16.07
N ALA A 117 -4.51 -12.73 16.29
CA ALA A 117 -4.11 -11.99 17.48
C ALA A 117 -4.89 -10.68 17.63
N TRP A 118 -5.04 -9.92 16.53
CA TRP A 118 -5.88 -8.71 16.54
C TRP A 118 -7.36 -9.00 16.79
N MET A 119 -7.89 -10.12 16.26
CA MET A 119 -9.27 -10.52 16.56
C MET A 119 -9.48 -10.80 18.06
N VAL A 120 -8.54 -11.45 18.72
CA VAL A 120 -8.58 -11.67 20.17
C VAL A 120 -8.46 -10.35 20.94
N LEU A 121 -7.57 -9.45 20.53
CA LEU A 121 -7.36 -8.16 21.19
C LEU A 121 -8.57 -7.23 21.05
N LEU A 122 -9.18 -7.18 19.88
CA LEU A 122 -10.31 -6.28 19.53
C LEU A 122 -11.68 -6.91 19.80
N GLY A 123 -11.74 -8.18 20.16
CA GLY A 123 -12.98 -8.87 20.47
C GLY A 123 -13.78 -8.18 21.60
N ARG A 124 -15.06 -8.50 21.70
CA ARG A 124 -15.96 -7.89 22.71
C ARG A 124 -15.40 -8.00 24.13
N ASN A 125 -14.82 -9.14 24.47
CA ASN A 125 -14.16 -9.41 25.75
C ASN A 125 -12.64 -9.30 25.64
N GLY A 126 -12.13 -8.67 24.58
CA GLY A 126 -10.70 -8.51 24.32
C GLY A 126 -10.05 -7.47 25.24
N ILE A 127 -8.73 -7.53 25.30
CA ILE A 127 -7.91 -6.67 26.17
C ILE A 127 -8.20 -5.19 25.92
N VAL A 128 -8.38 -4.77 24.67
CA VAL A 128 -8.66 -3.35 24.33
C VAL A 128 -9.95 -2.88 24.99
N ASN A 129 -11.04 -3.62 24.88
CA ASN A 129 -12.31 -3.28 25.51
C ASN A 129 -12.23 -3.31 27.05
N GLN A 130 -11.51 -4.27 27.61
CA GLN A 130 -11.30 -4.34 29.07
C GLN A 130 -10.59 -3.08 29.60
N TYR A 131 -9.52 -2.62 28.92
CA TYR A 131 -8.84 -1.38 29.31
C TYR A 131 -9.68 -0.13 29.11
N LEU A 132 -10.46 -0.03 28.01
CA LEU A 132 -11.34 1.12 27.77
C LEU A 132 -12.41 1.25 28.87
N MET A 133 -12.99 0.14 29.29
CA MET A 133 -13.97 0.12 30.40
C MET A 133 -13.32 0.37 31.76
N ALA A 134 -12.12 -0.21 32.01
CA ALA A 134 -11.40 0.02 33.27
C ALA A 134 -10.97 1.49 33.46
N LEU A 135 -10.66 2.18 32.35
CA LEU A 135 -10.33 3.60 32.33
C LEU A 135 -11.58 4.52 32.28
N HIS A 136 -12.79 3.96 32.37
CA HIS A 136 -14.08 4.69 32.27
C HIS A 136 -14.21 5.52 30.99
N LEU A 137 -13.54 5.11 29.89
CA LEU A 137 -13.65 5.76 28.59
C LEU A 137 -14.90 5.30 27.83
N THR A 138 -15.45 4.13 28.19
CA THR A 138 -16.69 3.59 27.64
C THR A 138 -17.46 2.83 28.72
N ASP A 139 -18.80 2.93 28.69
CA ASP A 139 -19.68 2.21 29.59
C ASP A 139 -19.99 0.78 29.13
N ALA A 140 -19.75 0.48 27.87
CA ALA A 140 -19.97 -0.83 27.28
C ALA A 140 -18.85 -1.18 26.29
N PRO A 141 -18.63 -2.49 25.98
CA PRO A 141 -17.66 -2.91 25.01
C PRO A 141 -17.96 -2.36 23.62
N LEU A 142 -16.98 -1.68 23.00
CA LEU A 142 -17.09 -1.17 21.64
C LEU A 142 -17.06 -2.32 20.62
N PRO A 143 -17.86 -2.25 19.55
CA PRO A 143 -17.80 -3.21 18.45
C PRO A 143 -16.60 -2.88 17.55
N LEU A 144 -15.40 -3.30 17.96
CA LEU A 144 -14.15 -3.05 17.23
C LEU A 144 -13.81 -4.14 16.19
N LEU A 145 -14.62 -5.21 16.15
CA LEU A 145 -14.42 -6.36 15.27
C LEU A 145 -15.67 -6.55 14.39
N TYR A 146 -15.48 -7.18 13.24
CA TYR A 146 -16.49 -7.43 12.20
C TYR A 146 -17.11 -6.14 11.64
N ASN A 147 -16.26 -5.14 11.44
CA ASN A 147 -16.62 -3.86 10.85
C ASN A 147 -15.41 -3.17 10.21
N GLN A 148 -15.67 -2.03 9.56
CA GLN A 148 -14.62 -1.24 8.87
C GLN A 148 -13.49 -0.80 9.82
N ALA A 149 -13.78 -0.50 11.09
CA ALA A 149 -12.74 -0.09 12.04
C ALA A 149 -11.74 -1.23 12.31
N GLY A 150 -12.24 -2.45 12.53
CA GLY A 150 -11.38 -3.64 12.68
C GLY A 150 -10.51 -3.88 11.45
N VAL A 151 -11.09 -3.76 10.25
CA VAL A 151 -10.34 -3.88 8.98
C VAL A 151 -9.23 -2.83 8.91
N VAL A 152 -9.54 -1.56 9.16
CA VAL A 152 -8.55 -0.47 9.12
C VAL A 152 -7.43 -0.69 10.14
N ILE A 153 -7.73 -1.09 11.37
CA ILE A 153 -6.73 -1.36 12.40
C ILE A 153 -5.80 -2.51 11.96
N GLY A 154 -6.39 -3.64 11.55
CA GLY A 154 -5.62 -4.81 11.15
C GLY A 154 -4.77 -4.56 9.92
N MET A 155 -5.30 -3.92 8.89
CA MET A 155 -4.55 -3.55 7.67
C MET A 155 -3.45 -2.53 7.98
N THR A 156 -3.74 -1.52 8.81
CA THR A 156 -2.74 -0.52 9.22
C THR A 156 -1.56 -1.19 9.90
N TYR A 157 -1.79 -2.09 10.85
CA TYR A 157 -0.73 -2.82 11.52
C TYR A 157 0.19 -3.57 10.54
N VAL A 158 -0.38 -4.21 9.53
CA VAL A 158 0.39 -4.97 8.53
C VAL A 158 1.14 -4.05 7.57
N LEU A 159 0.54 -2.92 7.18
CA LEU A 159 1.07 -2.04 6.13
C LEU A 159 1.93 -0.89 6.69
N LEU A 160 1.84 -0.58 7.98
CA LEU A 160 2.62 0.48 8.63
C LEU A 160 4.14 0.34 8.42
N PRO A 161 4.76 -0.84 8.54
CA PRO A 161 6.19 -0.99 8.29
C PRO A 161 6.61 -0.56 6.88
N TYR A 162 5.80 -0.84 5.85
CA TYR A 162 6.10 -0.41 4.47
C TYR A 162 6.13 1.12 4.35
N MET A 163 5.18 1.80 4.98
CA MET A 163 5.17 3.27 5.04
C MET A 163 6.40 3.80 5.74
N VAL A 164 6.69 3.28 6.95
CA VAL A 164 7.82 3.75 7.77
C VAL A 164 9.14 3.56 7.05
N LEU A 165 9.39 2.37 6.48
CA LEU A 165 10.66 2.06 5.81
C LEU A 165 10.87 2.92 4.56
N THR A 166 9.82 3.15 3.77
CA THR A 166 9.90 3.98 2.56
C THR A 166 10.17 5.44 2.90
N VAL A 167 9.45 6.00 3.87
CA VAL A 167 9.66 7.38 4.32
C VAL A 167 11.04 7.54 4.99
N TYR A 168 11.42 6.60 5.86
CA TYR A 168 12.72 6.59 6.53
C TYR A 168 13.89 6.54 5.55
N SER A 169 13.81 5.75 4.48
CA SER A 169 14.90 5.65 3.49
C SER A 169 15.22 7.01 2.84
N VAL A 170 14.19 7.78 2.53
CA VAL A 170 14.35 9.14 1.98
C VAL A 170 14.82 10.13 3.04
N MET A 171 14.20 10.12 4.21
CA MET A 171 14.59 11.02 5.31
C MET A 171 16.04 10.85 5.74
N ARG A 172 16.55 9.62 5.73
CA ARG A 172 17.94 9.31 6.06
C ARG A 172 18.94 9.95 5.09
N GLY A 173 18.53 10.17 3.84
CA GLY A 173 19.35 10.81 2.80
C GLY A 173 19.37 12.35 2.90
N ILE A 174 18.56 12.97 3.75
CA ILE A 174 18.54 14.42 3.93
C ILE A 174 19.76 14.85 4.73
N ASP A 175 20.57 15.79 4.18
CA ASP A 175 21.74 16.34 4.86
C ASP A 175 21.31 17.13 6.10
N PRO A 176 21.75 16.72 7.32
CA PRO A 176 21.46 17.48 8.55
C PRO A 176 22.04 18.89 8.52
N GLY A 177 23.02 19.18 7.65
CA GLY A 177 23.60 20.50 7.43
C GLY A 177 22.57 21.51 6.98
N LEU A 178 21.61 21.12 6.13
CA LEU A 178 20.54 21.99 5.65
C LEU A 178 19.65 22.51 6.79
N VAL A 179 19.31 21.65 7.74
CA VAL A 179 18.51 22.02 8.92
C VAL A 179 19.31 22.92 9.84
N ARG A 180 20.62 22.64 10.03
CA ARG A 180 21.52 23.51 10.83
C ARG A 180 21.68 24.88 10.19
N ALA A 181 21.88 24.96 8.87
CA ALA A 181 21.96 26.23 8.14
C ALA A 181 20.68 27.08 8.31
N ALA A 182 19.49 26.45 8.23
CA ALA A 182 18.25 27.14 8.50
C ALA A 182 18.21 27.75 9.92
N HIS A 183 18.66 27.02 10.93
CA HIS A 183 18.77 27.53 12.30
C HIS A 183 19.76 28.70 12.42
N SER A 184 20.92 28.64 11.74
CA SER A 184 21.90 29.74 11.71
C SER A 184 21.38 31.02 11.07
N LEU A 185 20.41 30.87 10.13
CA LEU A 185 19.68 31.99 9.53
C LEU A 185 18.47 32.44 10.36
N GLY A 186 18.34 32.00 11.63
CA GLY A 186 17.31 32.43 12.56
C GLY A 186 15.99 31.66 12.48
N ALA A 187 15.89 30.59 11.70
CA ALA A 187 14.68 29.78 11.65
C ALA A 187 14.43 29.03 12.97
N SER A 188 13.21 29.10 13.49
CA SER A 188 12.77 28.28 14.61
C SER A 188 12.73 26.79 14.21
N ARG A 189 12.68 25.89 15.20
CA ARG A 189 12.58 24.41 14.93
C ARG A 189 11.40 24.06 14.02
N LEU A 190 10.25 24.68 14.23
CA LEU A 190 9.06 24.45 13.41
C LEU A 190 9.24 24.99 11.99
N GLN A 191 9.89 26.16 11.84
CA GLN A 191 10.18 26.74 10.52
C GLN A 191 11.19 25.88 9.75
N ALA A 192 12.28 25.44 10.37
CA ALA A 192 13.25 24.54 9.76
C ALA A 192 12.61 23.20 9.36
N PHE A 193 11.74 22.63 10.21
CA PHE A 193 10.97 21.44 9.87
C PHE A 193 10.04 21.68 8.65
N ARG A 194 9.18 22.70 8.70
CA ARG A 194 8.15 22.93 7.67
C ARG A 194 8.71 23.42 6.34
N ARG A 195 9.80 24.22 6.36
CA ARG A 195 10.35 24.85 5.16
C ARG A 195 11.55 24.11 4.55
N VAL A 196 12.21 23.23 5.32
CA VAL A 196 13.39 22.49 4.84
C VAL A 196 13.16 20.99 4.91
N PHE A 197 12.93 20.43 6.10
CA PHE A 197 12.89 18.98 6.29
C PHE A 197 11.66 18.34 5.63
N LEU A 198 10.47 18.91 5.84
CA LEU A 198 9.21 18.37 5.30
C LEU A 198 9.20 18.36 3.76
N PRO A 199 9.55 19.45 3.05
CA PRO A 199 9.63 19.42 1.59
C PRO A 199 10.63 18.40 1.06
N LEU A 200 11.81 18.30 1.66
CA LEU A 200 12.81 17.30 1.28
C LEU A 200 12.39 15.85 1.54
N SER A 201 11.45 15.64 2.47
CA SER A 201 10.88 14.32 2.75
C SER A 201 9.66 13.96 1.88
N LEU A 202 9.10 14.89 1.11
CA LEU A 202 7.93 14.66 0.23
C LEU A 202 8.10 13.48 -0.73
N PRO A 203 9.25 13.24 -1.37
CA PRO A 203 9.43 12.05 -2.20
C PRO A 203 9.24 10.74 -1.45
N GLY A 204 9.62 10.69 -0.17
CA GLY A 204 9.39 9.54 0.71
C GLY A 204 7.91 9.37 1.06
N ILE A 205 7.23 10.46 1.37
CA ILE A 205 5.78 10.47 1.61
C ILE A 205 5.06 9.97 0.35
N ALA A 206 5.40 10.52 -0.81
CA ALA A 206 4.82 10.14 -2.08
C ALA A 206 5.04 8.64 -2.39
N GLY A 207 6.27 8.15 -2.27
CA GLY A 207 6.57 6.73 -2.49
C GLY A 207 5.88 5.81 -1.49
N GLY A 208 5.87 6.18 -0.20
CA GLY A 208 5.23 5.41 0.86
C GLY A 208 3.71 5.34 0.73
N THR A 209 3.06 6.46 0.43
CA THR A 209 1.60 6.50 0.23
C THR A 209 1.18 5.69 -0.98
N LEU A 210 1.90 5.81 -2.10
CA LEU A 210 1.63 5.02 -3.30
C LEU A 210 1.80 3.52 -3.04
N LEU A 211 2.91 3.12 -2.42
CA LEU A 211 3.19 1.72 -2.10
C LEU A 211 2.11 1.12 -1.20
N VAL A 212 1.78 1.79 -0.09
CA VAL A 212 0.77 1.30 0.86
C VAL A 212 -0.61 1.27 0.23
N PHE A 213 -0.97 2.27 -0.58
CA PHE A 213 -2.25 2.30 -1.27
C PHE A 213 -2.40 1.13 -2.24
N ILE A 214 -1.39 0.87 -3.10
CA ILE A 214 -1.43 -0.24 -4.05
C ILE A 214 -1.49 -1.59 -3.31
N LEU A 215 -0.70 -1.79 -2.26
CA LEU A 215 -0.73 -3.01 -1.46
C LEU A 215 -2.09 -3.22 -0.81
N SER A 216 -2.74 -2.14 -0.33
CA SER A 216 -4.03 -2.23 0.33
C SER A 216 -5.19 -2.57 -0.62
N LEU A 217 -5.11 -2.18 -1.91
CA LEU A 217 -6.12 -2.53 -2.92
C LEU A 217 -6.25 -4.04 -3.14
N GLY A 218 -5.13 -4.76 -3.07
CA GLY A 218 -5.10 -6.22 -3.21
C GLY A 218 -5.22 -6.98 -1.88
N PHE A 219 -5.50 -6.28 -0.78
CA PHE A 219 -5.53 -6.91 0.54
C PHE A 219 -6.78 -7.79 0.71
N PHE A 220 -6.59 -9.04 1.16
CA PHE A 220 -7.64 -10.05 1.22
C PHE A 220 -7.84 -10.60 2.64
N ILE A 221 -6.78 -11.15 3.26
CA ILE A 221 -6.89 -11.97 4.48
C ILE A 221 -7.50 -11.19 5.66
N THR A 222 -6.98 -10.00 5.94
CA THR A 222 -7.43 -9.21 7.08
C THR A 222 -8.88 -8.72 6.93
N PRO A 223 -9.30 -8.15 5.76
CA PRO A 223 -10.70 -7.81 5.55
C PRO A 223 -11.64 -9.02 5.63
N ALA A 224 -11.22 -10.19 5.13
CA ALA A 224 -12.01 -11.42 5.17
C ALA A 224 -12.27 -11.91 6.59
N LEU A 225 -11.30 -11.75 7.50
CA LEU A 225 -11.39 -12.24 8.89
C LEU A 225 -11.97 -11.20 9.85
N MET A 226 -11.70 -9.92 9.65
CA MET A 226 -12.03 -8.85 10.60
C MET A 226 -13.15 -7.92 10.13
N GLY A 227 -13.52 -7.98 8.85
CA GLY A 227 -14.60 -7.16 8.26
C GLY A 227 -15.98 -7.73 8.54
N GLY A 228 -16.98 -6.87 8.41
CA GLY A 228 -18.40 -7.22 8.45
C GLY A 228 -18.99 -7.46 7.06
N PRO A 229 -20.29 -7.79 6.98
CA PRO A 229 -20.96 -8.08 5.70
C PRO A 229 -20.89 -6.94 4.68
N GLY A 230 -20.75 -5.68 5.14
CA GLY A 230 -20.64 -4.49 4.27
C GLY A 230 -19.21 -4.10 3.90
N ASP A 231 -18.20 -4.79 4.44
CA ASP A 231 -16.78 -4.44 4.26
C ASP A 231 -16.07 -5.30 3.21
N MET A 232 -16.85 -5.92 2.30
CA MET A 232 -16.30 -6.74 1.23
C MET A 232 -15.41 -5.89 0.33
N MET A 233 -14.17 -6.32 0.14
CA MET A 233 -13.22 -5.73 -0.80
C MET A 233 -13.14 -6.55 -2.08
N ILE A 234 -12.66 -5.92 -3.16
CA ILE A 234 -12.61 -6.54 -4.48
C ILE A 234 -11.77 -7.83 -4.50
N ALA A 235 -10.69 -7.90 -3.72
CA ALA A 235 -9.86 -9.09 -3.62
C ALA A 235 -10.62 -10.28 -3.00
N MET A 236 -11.50 -10.02 -2.02
CA MET A 236 -12.39 -11.04 -1.45
C MET A 236 -13.44 -11.51 -2.45
N LEU A 237 -13.95 -10.60 -3.29
CA LEU A 237 -14.90 -10.94 -4.33
C LEU A 237 -14.24 -11.81 -5.42
N ILE A 238 -13.03 -11.48 -5.82
CA ILE A 238 -12.24 -12.28 -6.78
C ILE A 238 -11.99 -13.68 -6.23
N GLU A 239 -11.57 -13.78 -4.98
CA GLU A 239 -11.37 -15.08 -4.31
C GLU A 239 -12.66 -15.91 -4.28
N ARG A 240 -13.79 -15.30 -3.89
CA ARG A 240 -15.09 -15.97 -3.87
C ARG A 240 -15.49 -16.50 -5.24
N GLU A 241 -15.25 -15.71 -6.31
CA GLU A 241 -15.54 -16.14 -7.69
C GLU A 241 -14.65 -17.29 -8.15
N VAL A 242 -13.40 -17.36 -7.65
CA VAL A 242 -12.48 -18.47 -7.95
C VAL A 242 -12.80 -19.72 -7.13
N GLU A 243 -13.00 -19.59 -5.83
CA GLU A 243 -13.04 -20.71 -4.88
C GLU A 243 -14.44 -21.29 -4.70
N ILE A 244 -15.47 -20.42 -4.72
CA ILE A 244 -16.85 -20.82 -4.40
C ILE A 244 -17.66 -20.99 -5.66
N THR A 245 -17.68 -19.96 -6.54
CA THR A 245 -18.53 -20.01 -7.75
C THR A 245 -17.84 -20.69 -8.93
N LEU A 246 -16.51 -20.90 -8.85
CA LEU A 246 -15.64 -21.46 -9.90
C LEU A 246 -15.76 -20.70 -11.24
N ASN A 247 -16.13 -19.42 -11.17
CA ASN A 247 -16.31 -18.54 -12.31
C ASN A 247 -15.03 -17.78 -12.66
N TRP A 248 -14.04 -18.50 -13.12
CA TRP A 248 -12.71 -17.96 -13.46
C TRP A 248 -12.73 -16.80 -14.45
N ALA A 249 -13.68 -16.83 -15.40
CA ALA A 249 -13.81 -15.77 -16.40
C ALA A 249 -14.23 -14.46 -15.74
N PHE A 250 -15.21 -14.48 -14.82
CA PHE A 250 -15.68 -13.30 -14.13
C PHE A 250 -14.66 -12.79 -13.10
N ALA A 251 -14.02 -13.70 -12.35
CA ALA A 251 -12.90 -13.38 -11.47
C ALA A 251 -11.77 -12.66 -12.23
N SER A 252 -11.44 -13.16 -13.43
CA SER A 252 -10.43 -12.53 -14.30
C SER A 252 -10.88 -11.14 -14.77
N ALA A 253 -12.15 -10.93 -15.11
CA ALA A 253 -12.65 -9.61 -15.49
C ALA A 253 -12.58 -8.61 -14.33
N LEU A 254 -12.91 -9.02 -13.09
CA LEU A 254 -12.77 -8.20 -11.88
C LEU A 254 -11.29 -7.84 -11.63
N ALA A 255 -10.38 -8.80 -11.78
CA ALA A 255 -8.95 -8.58 -11.61
C ALA A 255 -8.39 -7.60 -12.65
N VAL A 256 -8.81 -7.70 -13.92
CA VAL A 256 -8.41 -6.77 -14.99
C VAL A 256 -8.96 -5.37 -14.72
N VAL A 257 -10.19 -5.22 -14.25
CA VAL A 257 -10.76 -3.91 -13.88
C VAL A 257 -9.96 -3.30 -12.72
N LEU A 258 -9.67 -4.07 -11.67
CA LEU A 258 -8.84 -3.59 -10.56
C LEU A 258 -7.45 -3.16 -11.02
N LEU A 259 -6.80 -3.98 -11.86
CA LEU A 259 -5.48 -3.68 -12.42
C LEU A 259 -5.53 -2.38 -13.24
N ALA A 260 -6.51 -2.24 -14.13
CA ALA A 260 -6.66 -1.05 -14.97
C ALA A 260 -6.86 0.21 -14.12
N LEU A 261 -7.75 0.18 -13.12
CA LEU A 261 -7.98 1.29 -12.20
C LEU A 261 -6.73 1.63 -11.38
N THR A 262 -5.98 0.61 -10.93
CA THR A 262 -4.73 0.81 -10.20
C THR A 262 -3.67 1.46 -11.09
N LEU A 263 -3.52 1.01 -12.34
CA LEU A 263 -2.59 1.60 -13.30
C LEU A 263 -2.96 3.05 -13.66
N VAL A 264 -4.23 3.32 -13.89
CA VAL A 264 -4.71 4.69 -14.14
C VAL A 264 -4.43 5.58 -12.93
N GLY A 265 -4.72 5.10 -11.72
CA GLY A 265 -4.40 5.80 -10.48
C GLY A 265 -2.90 6.04 -10.31
N PHE A 266 -2.07 5.04 -10.62
CA PHE A 266 -0.61 5.15 -10.58
C PHE A 266 -0.06 6.20 -11.56
N VAL A 267 -0.53 6.16 -12.82
CA VAL A 267 -0.12 7.13 -13.85
C VAL A 267 -0.55 8.54 -13.48
N GLY A 268 -1.80 8.71 -13.01
CA GLY A 268 -2.31 10.00 -12.53
C GLY A 268 -1.51 10.54 -11.35
N TYR A 269 -1.25 9.70 -10.35
CA TYR A 269 -0.43 10.04 -9.21
C TYR A 269 0.99 10.48 -9.60
N ASN A 270 1.64 9.70 -10.47
CA ASN A 270 3.01 10.01 -10.93
C ASN A 270 3.06 11.31 -11.75
N HIS A 271 1.98 11.63 -12.48
CA HIS A 271 1.89 12.88 -13.22
C HIS A 271 1.79 14.09 -12.26
N ILE A 272 0.98 14.00 -11.21
CA ILE A 272 0.81 15.04 -10.19
C ILE A 272 2.14 15.27 -9.45
N VAL A 273 2.78 14.22 -8.96
CA VAL A 273 4.05 14.31 -8.21
C VAL A 273 5.19 14.84 -9.09
N ARG A 274 5.21 14.53 -10.39
CA ARG A 274 6.19 15.12 -11.32
C ARG A 274 5.97 16.60 -11.55
N LEU A 275 4.72 17.06 -11.64
CA LEU A 275 4.41 18.47 -11.78
C LEU A 275 4.91 19.30 -10.60
N GLU A 276 4.75 18.82 -9.37
CA GLU A 276 5.28 19.48 -8.17
C GLU A 276 6.80 19.67 -8.25
N ARG A 277 7.56 18.67 -8.68
CA ARG A 277 9.02 18.77 -8.87
C ARG A 277 9.43 19.80 -9.94
N VAL A 278 8.62 20.00 -10.98
CA VAL A 278 8.88 20.99 -12.03
C VAL A 278 8.63 22.42 -11.53
N PHE A 279 7.67 22.60 -10.62
CA PHE A 279 7.40 23.91 -10.02
C PHE A 279 8.40 24.28 -8.92
N GLU A 280 8.91 23.31 -8.14
CA GLU A 280 9.96 23.55 -7.13
C GLU A 280 11.34 23.83 -7.72
N GLY A 281 11.65 23.35 -8.93
CA GLY A 281 12.95 23.58 -9.61
C GLY A 281 13.07 24.93 -10.35
N ARG A 282 12.08 25.83 -10.24
CA ARG A 282 12.08 27.16 -10.88
C ARG A 282 12.14 28.35 -9.90
N GLY A 283 12.58 28.10 -8.66
CA GLY A 283 12.81 29.13 -7.66
C GLY A 283 14.31 29.37 -7.42
#